data_23483f5aedacde94b6270d8f3bce7a85
#
_entry.id   23483f5aedacde94b6270d8f3bce7a85
#
_cell.length_a   1.000
_cell.length_b   1.000
_cell.length_c   1.000
_cell.angle_alpha   90.00
_cell.angle_beta   90.00
_cell.angle_gamma   90.00
#
_symmetry.space_group_name_H-M   'P 1'
#
loop_
_entity.id
_entity.type
_entity.pdbx_description
1 polymer ?
#
loop_
_entity_poly.entity_id
_entity_poly.type
_entity_poly.pdbx_seq_one_letter_code
_entity_poly.pdbx_strand_id
1 'polypeptide(L)'
;MTGDELRKRCLEIATAEIGVKEIPGNEDNPRIVEYNQCTMLKATDDETPWCSAFCNWVLKQLGIEGTGSARARVWLYWGREVEIPVPGCIVVLRRGNPPAGHVGFFVRKAPGGLIKVLGGNQNDCVKVSSYKEADVLGYHWLRES
;
A
#
# COMPACT_ATOMS: atom_id res chain seq x y z
N MET A 1 18.33 -1.23 11.41
CA MET A 1 17.36 -2.34 11.26
C MET A 1 17.63 -3.12 9.99
N THR A 2 17.47 -4.42 10.05
CA THR A 2 17.53 -5.27 8.87
C THR A 2 16.29 -5.06 7.98
N GLY A 3 16.36 -5.54 6.74
CA GLY A 3 15.20 -5.51 5.85
C GLY A 3 13.99 -6.26 6.43
N ASP A 4 14.24 -7.40 7.08
CA ASP A 4 13.18 -8.18 7.73
C ASP A 4 12.53 -7.40 8.87
N GLU A 5 13.33 -6.71 9.68
CA GLU A 5 12.80 -5.89 10.78
C GLU A 5 11.98 -4.73 10.27
N LEU A 6 12.44 -4.07 9.20
CA LEU A 6 11.70 -2.96 8.58
C LEU A 6 10.36 -3.42 8.02
N ARG A 7 10.32 -4.58 7.34
CA ARG A 7 9.07 -5.12 6.81
C ARG A 7 8.10 -5.47 7.95
N LYS A 8 8.61 -6.07 9.02
CA LYS A 8 7.80 -6.37 10.20
C LYS A 8 7.20 -5.10 10.79
N ARG A 9 8.01 -4.05 10.90
CA ARG A 9 7.55 -2.76 11.41
C ARG A 9 6.49 -2.14 10.49
N CYS A 10 6.66 -2.27 9.17
CA CYS A 10 5.64 -1.81 8.22
C CYS A 10 4.29 -2.46 8.50
N LEU A 11 4.28 -3.79 8.67
CA LEU A 11 3.03 -4.50 8.96
C LEU A 11 2.45 -4.09 10.31
N GLU A 12 3.27 -3.85 11.32
CA GLU A 12 2.80 -3.40 12.63
C GLU A 12 2.13 -2.02 12.53
N ILE A 13 2.79 -1.08 11.84
CA ILE A 13 2.27 0.28 11.66
C ILE A 13 0.98 0.25 10.85
N ALA A 14 0.97 -0.50 9.74
CA ALA A 14 -0.19 -0.63 8.89
C ALA A 14 -1.36 -1.31 9.62
N THR A 15 -1.07 -2.34 10.42
CA THR A 15 -2.09 -3.06 11.19
C THR A 15 -2.77 -2.12 12.21
N ALA A 16 -2.01 -1.21 12.80
CA ALA A 16 -2.57 -0.25 13.76
C ALA A 16 -3.56 0.73 13.09
N GLU A 17 -3.51 0.86 11.77
CA GLU A 17 -4.42 1.73 11.01
C GLU A 17 -5.67 1.00 10.51
N ILE A 18 -5.77 -0.32 10.70
CA ILE A 18 -6.95 -1.08 10.25
C ILE A 18 -8.21 -0.47 10.87
N GLY A 19 -9.21 -0.22 10.02
CA GLY A 19 -10.47 0.40 10.42
C GLY A 19 -10.57 1.87 10.04
N VAL A 20 -9.48 2.51 9.68
CA VAL A 20 -9.53 3.88 9.12
C VAL A 20 -10.29 3.80 7.80
N LYS A 21 -11.35 4.59 7.65
CA LYS A 21 -12.24 4.54 6.49
C LYS A 21 -12.71 5.91 6.06
N GLU A 22 -13.13 6.02 4.80
CA GLU A 22 -13.74 7.24 4.29
C GLU A 22 -15.04 7.52 5.03
N ILE A 23 -15.32 8.82 5.18
CA ILE A 23 -16.55 9.29 5.79
C ILE A 23 -17.54 9.63 4.67
N PRO A 24 -18.73 9.02 4.62
CA PRO A 24 -19.71 9.32 3.57
C PRO A 24 -20.16 10.79 3.63
N GLY A 25 -20.48 11.34 2.48
CA GLY A 25 -21.02 12.69 2.36
C GLY A 25 -19.94 13.75 2.19
N ASN A 26 -20.14 14.92 2.83
CA ASN A 26 -19.27 16.08 2.66
C ASN A 26 -18.13 16.16 3.67
N GLU A 27 -18.03 15.20 4.57
CA GLU A 27 -16.97 15.16 5.56
C GLU A 27 -15.82 14.29 5.06
N ASP A 28 -14.59 14.67 5.42
CA ASP A 28 -13.38 13.93 5.05
C ASP A 28 -12.71 13.39 6.31
N ASN A 29 -12.22 12.13 6.24
CA ASN A 29 -11.48 11.56 7.35
C ASN A 29 -10.10 12.23 7.43
N PRO A 30 -9.78 12.93 8.52
CA PRO A 30 -8.50 13.62 8.65
C PRO A 30 -7.28 12.72 8.51
N ARG A 31 -7.38 11.45 8.92
CA ARG A 31 -6.28 10.51 8.79
C ARG A 31 -6.00 10.18 7.33
N ILE A 32 -7.06 10.01 6.52
CA ILE A 32 -6.89 9.73 5.08
C ILE A 32 -6.32 10.96 4.37
N VAL A 33 -6.75 12.15 4.75
CA VAL A 33 -6.16 13.38 4.24
C VAL A 33 -4.67 13.44 4.60
N GLU A 34 -4.30 12.99 5.81
CA GLU A 34 -2.90 12.92 6.23
C GLU A 34 -2.10 11.95 5.32
N TYR A 35 -2.67 10.79 4.97
CA TYR A 35 -2.03 9.88 4.01
C TYR A 35 -1.79 10.61 2.68
N ASN A 36 -2.81 11.30 2.18
CA ASN A 36 -2.73 11.98 0.88
C ASN A 36 -1.68 13.09 0.85
N GLN A 37 -1.33 13.69 2.00
CA GLN A 37 -0.26 14.69 2.07
C GLN A 37 1.13 14.08 1.84
N CYS A 38 1.25 12.75 1.86
CA CYS A 38 2.51 12.07 1.56
C CYS A 38 2.75 11.87 0.07
N THR A 39 1.85 12.36 -0.79
CA THR A 39 2.01 12.30 -2.24
C THR A 39 2.11 13.70 -2.84
N MET A 40 2.63 13.79 -4.06
CA MET A 40 2.72 15.07 -4.76
C MET A 40 1.36 15.66 -5.10
N LEU A 41 0.32 14.82 -5.23
CA LEU A 41 -1.04 15.27 -5.49
C LEU A 41 -1.61 16.03 -4.30
N LYS A 42 -1.25 15.63 -3.06
CA LYS A 42 -1.69 16.28 -1.82
C LYS A 42 -3.19 16.54 -1.77
N ALA A 43 -3.99 15.52 -2.14
CA ALA A 43 -5.44 15.63 -2.10
C ALA A 43 -5.94 15.98 -0.70
N THR A 44 -6.94 16.85 -0.63
CA THR A 44 -7.50 17.34 0.62
C THR A 44 -8.81 16.66 1.00
N ASP A 45 -9.24 15.66 0.21
CA ASP A 45 -10.44 14.87 0.48
C ASP A 45 -10.05 13.39 0.73
N ASP A 46 -11.01 12.60 1.19
CA ASP A 46 -10.80 11.17 1.42
C ASP A 46 -11.34 10.28 0.29
N GLU A 47 -11.88 10.89 -0.78
CA GLU A 47 -12.45 10.15 -1.93
C GLU A 47 -11.43 9.89 -3.04
N THR A 48 -10.38 10.70 -3.15
CA THR A 48 -9.29 10.45 -4.09
C THR A 48 -8.65 9.10 -3.74
N PRO A 49 -8.42 8.20 -4.72
CA PRO A 49 -7.80 6.90 -4.44
C PRO A 49 -6.54 7.05 -3.62
N TRP A 50 -6.46 6.35 -2.49
CA TRP A 50 -5.41 6.59 -1.49
C TRP A 50 -4.59 5.34 -1.11
N CYS A 51 -4.64 4.29 -1.92
CA CYS A 51 -3.84 3.09 -1.64
C CYS A 51 -2.34 3.38 -1.65
N SER A 52 -1.86 4.13 -2.64
CA SER A 52 -0.45 4.51 -2.73
C SER A 52 -0.08 5.51 -1.62
N ALA A 53 -0.96 6.47 -1.35
CA ALA A 53 -0.77 7.44 -0.28
C ALA A 53 -0.58 6.74 1.07
N PHE A 54 -1.38 5.72 1.35
CA PHE A 54 -1.26 4.93 2.57
C PHE A 54 0.12 4.25 2.68
N CYS A 55 0.57 3.62 1.60
CA CYS A 55 1.90 2.98 1.58
C CYS A 55 3.01 4.00 1.82
N ASN A 56 2.93 5.16 1.18
CA ASN A 56 3.91 6.23 1.41
C ASN A 56 3.91 6.69 2.86
N TRP A 57 2.73 6.82 3.46
CA TRP A 57 2.60 7.24 4.85
C TRP A 57 3.22 6.22 5.81
N VAL A 58 2.95 4.92 5.61
CA VAL A 58 3.53 3.86 6.47
C VAL A 58 5.05 3.89 6.41
N LEU A 59 5.62 3.95 5.21
CA LEU A 59 7.07 3.99 5.04
C LEU A 59 7.67 5.24 5.69
N LYS A 60 6.99 6.37 5.59
CA LYS A 60 7.44 7.63 6.19
C LYS A 60 7.59 7.50 7.71
N GLN A 61 6.72 6.73 8.37
CA GLN A 61 6.82 6.52 9.82
C GLN A 61 8.13 5.85 10.22
N LEU A 62 8.76 5.15 9.29
CA LEU A 62 10.04 4.48 9.51
C LEU A 62 11.22 5.23 8.90
N GLY A 63 10.99 6.45 8.41
CA GLY A 63 12.03 7.24 7.76
C GLY A 63 12.41 6.72 6.38
N ILE A 64 11.56 5.90 5.77
CA ILE A 64 11.80 5.34 4.43
C ILE A 64 11.08 6.21 3.41
N GLU A 65 11.82 6.63 2.38
CA GLU A 65 11.24 7.39 1.29
C GLU A 65 10.51 6.44 0.33
N GLY A 66 9.20 6.66 0.14
CA GLY A 66 8.40 5.93 -0.83
C GLY A 66 8.46 6.59 -2.20
N THR A 67 7.44 6.35 -3.02
CA THR A 67 7.38 6.94 -4.37
C THR A 67 7.01 8.43 -4.37
N GLY A 68 6.29 8.88 -3.35
CA GLY A 68 5.71 10.22 -3.34
C GLY A 68 4.59 10.41 -4.36
N SER A 69 4.20 9.35 -5.07
CA SER A 69 3.17 9.38 -6.11
C SER A 69 1.85 8.80 -5.62
N ALA A 70 0.75 9.38 -6.07
CA ALA A 70 -0.58 8.83 -5.81
C ALA A 70 -0.90 7.63 -6.70
N ARG A 71 -0.07 7.33 -7.69
CA ARG A 71 -0.29 6.24 -8.66
C ARG A 71 0.31 4.93 -8.18
N ALA A 72 -0.53 3.90 -8.07
CA ALA A 72 -0.10 2.59 -7.58
C ALA A 72 1.00 1.96 -8.46
N ARG A 73 0.88 2.07 -9.79
CA ARG A 73 1.84 1.41 -10.69
C ARG A 73 3.24 2.03 -10.68
N VAL A 74 3.42 3.23 -10.11
CA VAL A 74 4.75 3.84 -9.97
C VAL A 74 5.62 3.01 -9.01
N TRP A 75 4.99 2.26 -8.10
CA TRP A 75 5.74 1.37 -7.20
C TRP A 75 6.49 0.26 -7.94
N LEU A 76 6.16 -0.02 -9.20
CA LEU A 76 6.91 -0.98 -10.02
C LEU A 76 8.32 -0.48 -10.35
N TYR A 77 8.61 0.79 -10.12
CA TYR A 77 9.93 1.41 -10.34
C TYR A 77 10.64 1.73 -9.03
N TRP A 78 10.01 1.39 -7.89
CA TRP A 78 10.55 1.68 -6.57
C TRP A 78 11.34 0.49 -6.03
N GLY A 79 12.49 0.78 -5.39
CA GLY A 79 13.31 -0.25 -4.81
C GLY A 79 13.80 -1.27 -5.84
N ARG A 80 13.75 -2.53 -5.47
CA ARG A 80 14.07 -3.64 -6.38
C ARG A 80 12.91 -4.64 -6.42
N GLU A 81 12.79 -5.34 -7.53
CA GLU A 81 11.81 -6.42 -7.65
C GLU A 81 12.23 -7.61 -6.77
N VAL A 82 11.25 -8.19 -6.11
CA VAL A 82 11.41 -9.38 -5.27
C VAL A 82 10.67 -10.51 -5.98
N GLU A 83 11.37 -11.60 -6.35
CA GLU A 83 10.75 -12.71 -7.06
C GLU A 83 9.79 -13.51 -6.19
N ILE A 84 10.20 -13.78 -4.95
CA ILE A 84 9.39 -14.54 -4.00
C ILE A 84 8.92 -13.55 -2.92
N PRO A 85 7.61 -13.34 -2.79
CA PRO A 85 7.11 -12.36 -1.83
C PRO A 85 7.43 -12.75 -0.39
N VAL A 86 7.76 -11.73 0.41
CA VAL A 86 8.02 -11.87 1.83
C VAL A 86 7.08 -10.92 2.59
N PRO A 87 6.63 -11.30 3.80
CA PRO A 87 5.70 -10.46 4.55
C PRO A 87 6.22 -9.03 4.71
N GLY A 88 5.35 -8.07 4.45
CA GLY A 88 5.65 -6.64 4.56
C GLY A 88 6.24 -6.01 3.32
N CYS A 89 6.56 -6.77 2.27
CA CYS A 89 7.01 -6.16 1.02
C CYS A 89 5.82 -5.50 0.29
N ILE A 90 6.13 -4.59 -0.62
CA ILE A 90 5.13 -3.93 -1.45
C ILE A 90 4.63 -4.90 -2.52
N VAL A 91 3.33 -4.94 -2.73
CA VAL A 91 2.71 -5.69 -3.82
C VAL A 91 1.88 -4.74 -4.69
N VAL A 92 2.12 -4.79 -6.00
CA VAL A 92 1.37 -3.99 -6.97
C VAL A 92 0.47 -4.93 -7.76
N LEU A 93 -0.79 -4.56 -7.84
CA LEU A 93 -1.82 -5.41 -8.44
C LEU A 93 -2.48 -4.69 -9.62
N ARG A 94 -2.88 -5.49 -10.61
CA ARG A 94 -3.70 -5.02 -11.70
C ARG A 94 -5.10 -4.66 -11.17
N ARG A 95 -5.63 -3.53 -11.62
CA ARG A 95 -6.98 -3.10 -11.31
C ARG A 95 -7.50 -2.39 -12.53
N GLY A 96 -8.12 -3.17 -13.45
CA GLY A 96 -8.53 -2.63 -14.75
C GLY A 96 -7.33 -2.38 -15.67
N ASN A 97 -7.47 -1.44 -16.58
CA ASN A 97 -6.44 -1.08 -17.56
C ASN A 97 -5.48 -0.01 -17.01
N PRO A 98 -4.22 0.02 -17.49
CA PRO A 98 -3.33 1.13 -17.14
C PRO A 98 -3.98 2.48 -17.44
N PRO A 99 -3.75 3.53 -16.60
CA PRO A 99 -2.81 3.58 -15.49
C PRO A 99 -3.35 3.07 -14.15
N ALA A 100 -4.57 2.52 -14.11
CA ALA A 100 -5.18 2.05 -12.88
C ALA A 100 -4.43 0.85 -12.29
N GLY A 101 -4.38 0.78 -10.96
CA GLY A 101 -3.75 -0.30 -10.24
C GLY A 101 -4.05 -0.18 -8.75
N HIS A 102 -3.55 -1.16 -8.00
CA HIS A 102 -3.65 -1.15 -6.55
C HIS A 102 -2.30 -1.51 -5.94
N VAL A 103 -2.02 -1.01 -4.76
CA VAL A 103 -0.77 -1.27 -4.06
C VAL A 103 -1.05 -1.44 -2.56
N GLY A 104 -0.33 -2.37 -1.95
CA GLY A 104 -0.42 -2.59 -0.51
C GLY A 104 0.78 -3.38 -0.02
N PHE A 105 0.68 -3.87 1.21
CA PHE A 105 1.72 -4.68 1.83
C PHE A 105 1.32 -6.15 1.79
N PHE A 106 2.20 -6.99 1.30
CA PHE A 106 1.98 -8.43 1.25
C PHE A 106 1.96 -9.00 2.68
N VAL A 107 0.93 -9.76 3.01
CA VAL A 107 0.83 -10.41 4.32
C VAL A 107 1.23 -11.88 4.21
N ARG A 108 0.56 -12.65 3.35
CA ARG A 108 0.82 -14.07 3.15
C ARG A 108 0.09 -14.61 1.93
N LYS A 109 0.50 -15.78 1.47
CA LYS A 109 -0.27 -16.53 0.48
C LYS A 109 -1.46 -17.21 1.19
N ALA A 110 -2.50 -17.51 0.42
CA ALA A 110 -3.70 -18.17 0.90
C ALA A 110 -4.12 -19.25 -0.10
N PRO A 111 -4.92 -20.24 0.34
CA PRO A 111 -5.38 -21.30 -0.55
C PRO A 111 -6.15 -20.78 -1.77
N GLY A 112 -6.11 -21.50 -2.88
CA GLY A 112 -6.88 -21.16 -4.07
C GLY A 112 -6.23 -20.10 -4.97
N GLY A 113 -4.92 -19.94 -4.90
CA GLY A 113 -4.20 -18.97 -5.73
C GLY A 113 -4.43 -17.53 -5.28
N LEU A 114 -4.73 -17.35 -4.00
CA LEU A 114 -4.97 -16.03 -3.42
C LEU A 114 -3.78 -15.55 -2.60
N ILE A 115 -3.71 -14.23 -2.42
CA ILE A 115 -2.79 -13.61 -1.48
C ILE A 115 -3.58 -12.68 -0.58
N LYS A 116 -3.07 -12.45 0.62
CA LYS A 116 -3.62 -11.48 1.57
C LYS A 116 -2.78 -10.22 1.52
N VAL A 117 -3.44 -9.08 1.35
CA VAL A 117 -2.80 -7.77 1.24
C VAL A 117 -3.41 -6.81 2.26
N LEU A 118 -2.56 -6.15 3.04
CA LEU A 118 -2.97 -5.09 3.94
C LEU A 118 -2.76 -3.77 3.21
N GLY A 119 -3.84 -3.06 2.96
CA GLY A 119 -3.74 -1.81 2.20
C GLY A 119 -4.83 -0.83 2.53
N GLY A 120 -4.63 0.39 2.05
CA GLY A 120 -5.63 1.44 2.11
C GLY A 120 -6.55 1.37 0.90
N ASN A 121 -7.69 2.03 1.02
CA ASN A 121 -8.70 2.11 -0.04
C ASN A 121 -9.17 0.71 -0.52
N GLN A 122 -9.25 -0.22 0.41
CA GLN A 122 -9.82 -1.55 0.18
C GLN A 122 -11.21 -1.55 0.78
N ASN A 123 -12.26 -1.44 -0.07
CA ASN A 123 -13.63 -1.10 0.34
C ASN A 123 -13.64 0.21 1.13
N ASP A 124 -12.91 1.22 0.62
CA ASP A 124 -12.83 2.56 1.19
C ASP A 124 -12.27 2.60 2.63
N CYS A 125 -11.51 1.58 3.01
CA CYS A 125 -10.89 1.53 4.33
C CYS A 125 -9.53 0.83 4.32
N VAL A 126 -8.81 0.93 5.44
CA VAL A 126 -7.61 0.15 5.68
C VAL A 126 -8.04 -1.21 6.21
N LYS A 127 -7.66 -2.27 5.52
CA LYS A 127 -7.97 -3.63 5.96
C LYS A 127 -7.09 -4.65 5.24
N VAL A 128 -7.18 -5.89 5.65
CA VAL A 128 -6.58 -7.03 4.93
C VAL A 128 -7.64 -7.58 3.97
N SER A 129 -7.30 -7.70 2.71
CA SER A 129 -8.19 -8.23 1.67
C SER A 129 -7.49 -9.31 0.87
N SER A 130 -8.28 -10.17 0.23
CA SER A 130 -7.78 -11.23 -0.64
C SER A 130 -7.76 -10.75 -2.09
N TYR A 131 -6.69 -11.09 -2.80
CA TYR A 131 -6.56 -10.81 -4.23
C TYR A 131 -6.03 -12.06 -4.92
N LYS A 132 -6.27 -12.17 -6.23
CA LYS A 132 -5.72 -13.27 -7.03
C LYS A 132 -4.24 -13.04 -7.26
N GLU A 133 -3.43 -14.06 -7.02
CA GLU A 133 -2.00 -14.01 -7.32
C GLU A 133 -1.77 -13.70 -8.81
N ALA A 134 -2.67 -14.17 -9.68
CA ALA A 134 -2.60 -13.90 -11.12
C ALA A 134 -2.71 -12.40 -11.47
N ASP A 135 -3.24 -11.57 -10.58
CA ASP A 135 -3.36 -10.14 -10.81
C ASP A 135 -2.14 -9.34 -10.31
N VAL A 136 -1.15 -10.02 -9.73
CA VAL A 136 0.07 -9.35 -9.25
C VAL A 136 0.92 -8.91 -10.44
N LEU A 137 1.30 -7.63 -10.44
CA LEU A 137 2.21 -7.06 -11.43
C LEU A 137 3.66 -7.11 -10.96
N GLY A 138 3.88 -7.08 -9.66
CA GLY A 138 5.22 -7.19 -9.08
C GLY A 138 5.21 -7.06 -7.58
N TYR A 139 6.27 -7.58 -6.97
CA TYR A 139 6.58 -7.41 -5.55
C TYR A 139 7.85 -6.60 -5.47
N HIS A 140 7.90 -5.62 -4.58
CA HIS A 140 9.05 -4.71 -4.46
C HIS A 140 9.43 -4.47 -3.01
N TRP A 141 10.71 -4.27 -2.77
CA TRP A 141 11.22 -3.84 -1.49
C TRP A 141 12.48 -3.02 -1.69
N LEU A 142 12.98 -2.45 -0.61
CA LEU A 142 14.19 -1.63 -0.63
C LEU A 142 15.38 -2.38 -1.23
N ARG A 143 16.23 -1.65 -1.94
CA ARG A 143 17.51 -2.19 -2.37
C ARG A 143 18.40 -2.36 -1.14
N GLU A 144 19.00 -3.54 -1.02
CA GLU A 144 19.98 -3.76 0.02
C GLU A 144 21.34 -3.23 -0.45
N SER A 145 21.97 -2.49 0.42
CA SER A 145 23.28 -1.91 0.13
C SER A 145 24.39 -2.90 0.46
#